data_07c8dbe25afeabcba864da25c401ae23
#
_entry.id   07c8dbe25afeabcba864da25c401ae23
#
_cell.length_a   1.000
_cell.length_b   1.000
_cell.length_c   1.000
_cell.angle_alpha   90.00
_cell.angle_beta   90.00
_cell.angle_gamma   90.00
#
_symmetry.space_group_name_H-M   'P 1'
#
loop_
_entity.id
_entity.type
_entity.pdbx_description
1 polymer ?
#
loop_
_entity_poly.entity_id
_entity_poly.type
_entity_poly.pdbx_seq_one_letter_code
_entity_poly.pdbx_strand_id
1 'polypeptide(L)'
;MPGTLFKPTQNCRAVARARRLSFVVDADGYFRLFRRAAERAERSIVILAWDFNSRTVLECEDGKPPVILGDFLDGLARRNRRLQVKILDWDYPMVFGIDREIPPTVGLAWRPHRRIDFR
;
A
#
# COMPACT_ATOMS: atom_id res chain seq x y z
N MET A 1 35.31 -0.98 22.03
CA MET A 1 34.00 -1.43 21.56
C MET A 1 33.50 -0.42 20.55
N PRO A 2 33.24 -0.76 19.30
CA PRO A 2 32.62 0.20 18.38
C PRO A 2 31.26 0.57 18.94
N GLY A 3 31.07 1.86 19.19
CA GLY A 3 29.79 2.37 19.72
C GLY A 3 28.63 2.02 18.82
N THR A 4 27.57 1.46 19.39
CA THR A 4 26.33 1.15 18.66
C THR A 4 25.79 2.45 18.05
N LEU A 5 25.65 2.48 16.74
CA LEU A 5 25.13 3.62 16.00
C LEU A 5 23.73 4.04 16.52
N PHE A 6 22.91 3.05 16.88
CA PHE A 6 21.56 3.26 17.36
C PHE A 6 21.49 3.17 18.88
N LYS A 7 21.03 4.25 19.50
CA LYS A 7 20.85 4.34 20.96
C LYS A 7 19.37 4.60 21.23
N PRO A 8 18.59 3.58 21.71
CA PRO A 8 17.17 3.75 22.04
C PRO A 8 16.97 4.94 22.98
N THR A 9 15.91 5.70 22.76
CA THR A 9 15.53 6.92 23.49
C THR A 9 16.41 8.16 23.25
N GLN A 10 17.57 8.02 22.62
CA GLN A 10 18.44 9.16 22.27
C GLN A 10 18.34 9.54 20.79
N ASN A 11 18.59 8.58 19.88
CA ASN A 11 18.58 8.83 18.43
C ASN A 11 17.70 7.86 17.64
N CYS A 12 17.04 6.94 18.31
CA CYS A 12 16.01 6.07 17.75
C CYS A 12 15.01 5.68 18.84
N ARG A 13 13.78 5.36 18.44
CA ARG A 13 12.73 4.93 19.38
C ARG A 13 13.03 3.54 19.96
N ALA A 14 13.39 2.62 19.11
CA ALA A 14 13.67 1.23 19.48
C ALA A 14 14.58 0.58 18.45
N VAL A 15 15.27 -0.46 18.86
CA VAL A 15 16.04 -1.35 18.00
C VAL A 15 15.38 -2.73 18.05
N ALA A 16 15.04 -3.28 16.89
CA ALA A 16 14.47 -4.61 16.77
C ALA A 16 15.33 -5.47 15.87
N ARG A 17 15.36 -6.77 16.15
CA ARG A 17 16.10 -7.73 15.35
C ARG A 17 15.28 -8.18 14.16
N ALA A 18 15.74 -7.92 12.94
CA ALA A 18 15.15 -8.48 11.73
C ALA A 18 15.67 -9.91 11.52
N ARG A 19 14.76 -10.85 11.29
CA ARG A 19 15.12 -12.24 10.92
C ARG A 19 15.47 -12.36 9.44
N ARG A 20 14.83 -11.56 8.61
CA ARG A 20 15.04 -11.52 7.15
C ARG A 20 14.95 -10.06 6.70
N LEU A 21 15.80 -9.71 5.78
CA LEU A 21 15.82 -8.42 5.12
C LEU A 21 16.03 -8.65 3.63
N SER A 22 15.33 -7.91 2.80
CA SER A 22 15.46 -7.93 1.34
C SER A 22 15.52 -6.51 0.85
N PHE A 23 16.40 -6.24 -0.09
CA PHE A 23 16.40 -4.99 -0.83
C PHE A 23 15.65 -5.20 -2.13
N VAL A 24 14.82 -4.24 -2.48
CA VAL A 24 14.06 -4.22 -3.72
C VAL A 24 14.52 -3.05 -4.54
N VAL A 25 14.92 -3.31 -5.76
CA VAL A 25 15.36 -2.28 -6.70
C VAL A 25 14.14 -1.85 -7.51
N ASP A 26 13.89 -0.54 -7.53
CA ASP A 26 12.84 0.15 -8.27
C ASP A 26 11.38 -0.15 -7.87
N ALA A 27 10.47 0.61 -8.48
CA ALA A 27 9.04 0.50 -8.22
C ALA A 27 8.42 -0.76 -8.84
N ASP A 28 8.90 -1.21 -10.00
CA ASP A 28 8.38 -2.41 -10.66
C ASP A 28 8.60 -3.65 -9.79
N GLY A 29 9.83 -3.83 -9.30
CA GLY A 29 10.17 -4.91 -8.37
C GLY A 29 9.33 -4.85 -7.09
N TYR A 30 9.13 -3.63 -6.54
CA TYR A 30 8.29 -3.43 -5.35
C TYR A 30 6.82 -3.80 -5.60
N PHE A 31 6.22 -3.35 -6.69
CA PHE A 31 4.82 -3.62 -6.99
C PHE A 31 4.55 -5.10 -7.25
N ARG A 32 5.46 -5.80 -7.92
CA ARG A 32 5.37 -7.26 -8.09
C ARG A 32 5.41 -8.01 -6.75
N LEU A 33 6.31 -7.59 -5.84
CA LEU A 33 6.38 -8.18 -4.50
C LEU A 33 5.15 -7.86 -3.66
N PHE A 34 4.68 -6.62 -3.70
CA PHE A 34 3.44 -6.20 -3.04
C PHE A 34 2.27 -7.07 -3.52
N ARG A 35 2.09 -7.21 -4.83
CA ARG A 35 1.03 -8.04 -5.41
C ARG A 35 1.06 -9.46 -4.87
N ARG A 36 2.23 -10.13 -4.94
CA ARG A 36 2.40 -11.50 -4.45
C ARG A 36 2.12 -11.63 -2.95
N ALA A 37 2.53 -10.65 -2.15
CA ALA A 37 2.26 -10.63 -0.72
C ALA A 37 0.76 -10.43 -0.44
N ALA A 38 0.13 -9.49 -1.13
CA ALA A 38 -1.29 -9.20 -0.99
C ALA A 38 -2.18 -10.37 -1.41
N GLU A 39 -1.82 -11.11 -2.45
CA GLU A 39 -2.52 -12.34 -2.88
C GLU A 39 -2.54 -13.45 -1.81
N ARG A 40 -1.53 -13.46 -0.94
CA ARG A 40 -1.41 -14.41 0.18
C ARG A 40 -2.02 -13.92 1.48
N ALA A 41 -2.51 -12.68 1.50
CA ALA A 41 -3.09 -12.11 2.71
C ALA A 41 -4.43 -12.78 3.05
N GLU A 42 -4.53 -13.32 4.26
CA GLU A 42 -5.72 -14.04 4.72
C GLU A 42 -6.67 -13.16 5.52
N ARG A 43 -6.14 -12.19 6.28
CA ARG A 43 -6.91 -11.42 7.27
C ARG A 43 -6.88 -9.93 7.04
N SER A 44 -5.68 -9.36 6.83
CA SER A 44 -5.55 -7.91 6.71
C SER A 44 -4.44 -7.49 5.76
N ILE A 45 -4.69 -6.40 5.04
CA ILE A 45 -3.70 -5.61 4.33
C ILE A 45 -3.79 -4.20 4.91
N VAL A 46 -2.66 -3.63 5.32
CA VAL A 46 -2.58 -2.26 5.81
C VAL A 46 -1.61 -1.50 4.92
N ILE A 47 -2.10 -0.46 4.29
CA ILE A 47 -1.33 0.44 3.43
C ILE A 47 -1.24 1.79 4.14
N LEU A 48 -0.03 2.22 4.42
CA LEU A 48 0.28 3.55 4.92
C LEU A 48 1.03 4.27 3.81
N ALA A 49 0.42 5.24 3.20
CA ALA A 49 0.97 5.91 2.03
C ALA A 49 1.05 7.41 2.24
N TRP A 50 2.03 8.03 1.62
CA TRP A 50 2.10 9.47 1.44
C TRP A 50 1.13 9.92 0.35
N ASP A 51 0.90 9.06 -0.63
CA ASP A 51 0.02 9.27 -1.76
C ASP A 51 -0.52 7.91 -2.23
N PHE A 52 -1.82 7.82 -2.40
CA PHE A 52 -2.49 6.63 -2.87
C PHE A 52 -3.25 6.93 -4.16
N ASN A 53 -2.96 6.18 -5.21
CA ASN A 53 -3.69 6.29 -6.48
C ASN A 53 -4.20 4.91 -6.89
N SER A 54 -5.51 4.73 -6.88
CA SER A 54 -6.16 3.46 -7.26
C SER A 54 -5.87 3.04 -8.69
N ARG A 55 -5.51 4.00 -9.56
CA ARG A 55 -5.16 3.76 -10.98
C ARG A 55 -3.72 3.33 -11.20
N THR A 56 -2.92 3.23 -10.14
CA THR A 56 -1.54 2.76 -10.24
C THR A 56 -1.48 1.39 -10.87
N VAL A 57 -0.64 1.24 -11.89
CA VAL A 57 -0.36 -0.04 -12.55
C VAL A 57 0.64 -0.81 -11.69
N LEU A 58 0.22 -1.96 -11.14
CA LEU A 58 1.09 -2.84 -10.36
C LEU A 58 1.97 -3.73 -11.23
N GLU A 59 1.44 -4.14 -12.37
CA GLU A 59 2.13 -5.03 -13.30
C GLU A 59 1.54 -4.88 -14.69
N CYS A 60 2.41 -4.85 -15.69
CA CYS A 60 2.06 -4.87 -17.09
C CYS A 60 2.91 -5.93 -17.80
N GLU A 61 2.27 -6.92 -18.41
CA GLU A 61 2.92 -7.96 -19.21
C GLU A 61 2.43 -7.85 -20.66
N ASP A 62 3.33 -8.11 -21.61
CA ASP A 62 2.97 -8.07 -23.02
C ASP A 62 1.81 -9.02 -23.34
N GLY A 63 0.81 -8.51 -24.04
CA GLY A 63 -0.38 -9.27 -24.43
C GLY A 63 -1.39 -9.52 -23.33
N LYS A 64 -1.19 -8.99 -22.11
CA LYS A 64 -2.15 -9.08 -21.01
C LYS A 64 -2.64 -7.70 -20.58
N PRO A 65 -3.86 -7.59 -20.06
CA PRO A 65 -4.31 -6.33 -19.50
C PRO A 65 -3.48 -5.96 -18.26
N PRO A 66 -3.22 -4.67 -18.03
CA PRO A 66 -2.47 -4.21 -16.87
C PRO A 66 -3.24 -4.52 -15.57
N VAL A 67 -2.50 -4.84 -14.52
CA VAL A 67 -3.08 -5.02 -13.18
C VAL A 67 -3.14 -3.68 -12.48
N ILE A 68 -4.34 -3.17 -12.30
CA ILE A 68 -4.60 -1.87 -11.65
C ILE A 68 -4.83 -2.08 -10.16
N LEU A 69 -4.20 -1.25 -9.32
CA LEU A 69 -4.20 -1.37 -7.86
C LEU A 69 -5.61 -1.42 -7.25
N GLY A 70 -6.49 -0.51 -7.63
CA GLY A 70 -7.85 -0.46 -7.10
C GLY A 70 -8.66 -1.72 -7.44
N ASP A 71 -8.66 -2.14 -8.71
CA ASP A 71 -9.34 -3.34 -9.18
C ASP A 71 -8.78 -4.60 -8.52
N PHE A 72 -7.46 -4.64 -8.34
CA PHE A 72 -6.77 -5.73 -7.67
C PHE A 72 -7.21 -5.86 -6.20
N LEU A 73 -7.20 -4.78 -5.43
CA LEU A 73 -7.64 -4.76 -4.04
C LEU A 73 -9.13 -5.12 -3.90
N ASP A 74 -9.97 -4.59 -4.77
CA ASP A 74 -11.40 -4.95 -4.84
C ASP A 74 -11.59 -6.44 -5.12
N GLY A 75 -10.83 -6.98 -6.06
CA GLY A 75 -10.84 -8.40 -6.38
C GLY A 75 -10.46 -9.27 -5.19
N LEU A 76 -9.42 -8.90 -4.44
CA LEU A 76 -9.03 -9.59 -3.21
C LEU A 76 -10.13 -9.54 -2.15
N ALA A 77 -10.70 -8.36 -1.90
CA ALA A 77 -11.76 -8.17 -0.92
C ALA A 77 -13.04 -8.95 -1.28
N ARG A 78 -13.35 -9.11 -2.57
CA ARG A 78 -14.50 -9.92 -3.02
C ARG A 78 -14.27 -11.41 -2.83
N ARG A 79 -13.07 -11.90 -3.17
CA ARG A 79 -12.75 -13.34 -3.07
C ARG A 79 -12.60 -13.82 -1.64
N ASN A 80 -12.02 -13.00 -0.75
CA ASN A 80 -11.79 -13.38 0.64
C ASN A 80 -12.66 -12.56 1.60
N ARG A 81 -13.72 -13.19 2.12
CA ARG A 81 -14.66 -12.55 3.06
C ARG A 81 -14.02 -12.19 4.42
N ARG A 82 -12.88 -12.78 4.77
CA ARG A 82 -12.17 -12.49 6.03
C ARG A 82 -11.15 -11.36 5.88
N LEU A 83 -10.82 -10.97 4.65
CA LEU A 83 -9.84 -9.95 4.37
C LEU A 83 -10.42 -8.56 4.64
N GLN A 84 -9.69 -7.79 5.44
CA GLN A 84 -9.91 -6.37 5.68
C GLN A 84 -8.74 -5.59 5.06
N VAL A 85 -9.02 -4.62 4.21
CA VAL A 85 -8.01 -3.73 3.66
C VAL A 85 -8.18 -2.37 4.32
N LYS A 86 -7.11 -1.83 4.88
CA LYS A 86 -7.08 -0.49 5.48
C LYS A 86 -6.04 0.34 4.75
N ILE A 87 -6.46 1.47 4.25
CA ILE A 87 -5.61 2.42 3.55
C ILE A 87 -5.67 3.72 4.32
N LEU A 88 -4.53 4.16 4.81
CA LEU A 88 -4.35 5.47 5.42
C LEU A 88 -3.45 6.28 4.50
N ASP A 89 -4.03 7.29 3.91
CA ASP A 89 -3.35 8.27 3.09
C ASP A 89 -3.10 9.55 3.88
N TRP A 90 -2.08 10.31 3.49
CA TRP A 90 -1.80 11.56 4.15
C TRP A 90 -2.75 12.64 3.64
N ASP A 91 -3.49 13.25 4.58
CA ASP A 91 -4.40 14.36 4.30
C ASP A 91 -3.61 15.62 3.98
N TYR A 92 -3.45 15.90 2.68
CA TYR A 92 -2.78 17.10 2.20
C TYR A 92 -3.81 18.15 1.75
N PRO A 93 -3.60 19.46 2.05
CA PRO A 93 -4.54 20.50 1.63
C PRO A 93 -4.80 20.47 0.13
N MET A 94 -6.06 20.55 -0.27
CA MET A 94 -6.58 20.44 -1.64
C MET A 94 -5.90 21.34 -2.71
N VAL A 95 -5.08 22.31 -2.31
CA VAL A 95 -4.45 23.30 -3.20
C VAL A 95 -3.43 22.66 -4.16
N PHE A 96 -2.91 21.46 -3.83
CA PHE A 96 -1.90 20.77 -4.65
C PHE A 96 -2.37 19.41 -5.19
N GLY A 97 -3.66 19.10 -5.08
CA GLY A 97 -4.19 17.75 -5.20
C GLY A 97 -4.99 17.43 -6.46
N ILE A 98 -4.81 18.16 -7.57
CA ILE A 98 -5.61 17.92 -8.80
C ILE A 98 -5.39 16.51 -9.38
N ASP A 99 -4.26 15.87 -9.09
CA ASP A 99 -3.88 14.53 -9.60
C ASP A 99 -4.08 13.38 -8.60
N ARG A 100 -4.58 13.66 -7.39
CA ARG A 100 -4.67 12.66 -6.32
C ARG A 100 -6.05 12.04 -6.20
N GLU A 101 -6.10 10.83 -5.62
CA GLU A 101 -7.36 10.22 -5.21
C GLU A 101 -7.98 11.07 -4.10
N ILE A 102 -9.09 11.68 -4.41
CA ILE A 102 -9.91 12.37 -3.39
C ILE A 102 -10.62 11.28 -2.59
N PRO A 103 -10.71 11.40 -1.25
CA PRO A 103 -11.45 10.42 -0.44
C PRO A 103 -12.82 10.11 -1.04
N PRO A 104 -13.32 8.89 -0.96
CA PRO A 104 -14.57 8.44 -1.61
C PRO A 104 -15.80 9.30 -1.28
N THR A 105 -15.72 10.09 -0.23
CA THR A 105 -16.76 11.02 0.21
C THR A 105 -17.05 12.13 -0.79
N VAL A 106 -16.15 12.43 -1.73
CA VAL A 106 -16.29 13.53 -2.69
C VAL A 106 -16.80 13.08 -4.07
N GLY A 107 -16.98 11.77 -4.30
CA GLY A 107 -17.75 11.25 -5.45
C GLY A 107 -17.02 11.23 -6.80
N LEU A 108 -15.76 11.63 -6.88
CA LEU A 108 -14.98 11.71 -8.12
C LEU A 108 -13.98 10.57 -8.31
N ALA A 109 -13.77 9.77 -7.28
CA ALA A 109 -12.71 8.78 -7.22
C ALA A 109 -13.23 7.34 -7.18
N TRP A 110 -12.31 6.39 -7.17
CA TRP A 110 -12.54 4.98 -6.98
C TRP A 110 -13.52 4.69 -5.82
N ARG A 111 -14.48 3.80 -6.06
CA ARG A 111 -15.43 3.34 -5.05
C ARG A 111 -15.01 1.96 -4.54
N PRO A 112 -14.24 1.91 -3.46
CA PRO A 112 -13.72 0.66 -2.96
C PRO A 112 -14.82 -0.26 -2.44
N HIS A 113 -14.55 -1.54 -2.46
CA HIS A 113 -15.41 -2.54 -1.84
C HIS A 113 -15.59 -2.25 -0.35
N ARG A 114 -16.77 -2.52 0.22
CA ARG A 114 -17.12 -2.24 1.63
C ARG A 114 -16.16 -2.76 2.70
N ARG A 115 -15.26 -3.68 2.37
CA ARG A 115 -14.20 -4.19 3.26
C ARG A 115 -12.86 -3.48 3.08
N ILE A 116 -12.84 -2.43 2.28
CA ILE A 116 -11.71 -1.54 2.11
C ILE A 116 -12.05 -0.23 2.82
N ASP A 117 -11.37 0.04 3.91
CA ASP A 117 -11.47 1.28 4.68
C ASP A 117 -10.37 2.22 4.19
N PHE A 118 -10.76 3.29 3.52
CA PHE A 118 -9.88 4.31 2.97
C PHE A 118 -10.10 5.62 3.73
N ARG A 119 -9.01 6.14 4.31
CA ARG A 119 -9.00 7.36 5.13
C ARG A 119 -7.84 8.26 4.76
#